data_3ce378efb6ac4dfcc0d9dd49ffe25000
#
_entry.id   3ce378efb6ac4dfcc0d9dd49ffe25000
#
_cell.length_a   1.000
_cell.length_b   1.000
_cell.length_c   1.000
_cell.angle_alpha   90.00
_cell.angle_beta   90.00
_cell.angle_gamma   90.00
#
_symmetry.space_group_name_H-M   'P 1'
#
loop_
_entity.id
_entity.type
_entity.pdbx_description
1 polymer ?
#
loop_
_entity_poly.entity_id
_entity_poly.type
_entity_poly.pdbx_seq_one_letter_code
_entity_poly.pdbx_strand_id
1 'polypeptide(L)'
;MRSLPVVACLGLVLLGACDKPQPAAEIRPVRTVTASAGSDGEPVSLTGHIHARTEESLAFRIDGRMIAAHVGVGQAVQRNDLIAELDPLPQRDALHQAQAKLAAAEATVHEASNNMERQRTLTSKGWSTQVQYDAAERTFNTANADLDVAKAQLHEAEDHMGYSELRADAPGVVISKNVESGEVVRAGQTIVTIAQFGGTDAVFDVPATLMRQISPDVLVTVALTDDPSIRTTGRVRETAPQADPTTRSFRVKVGLDEPPEAMRLGATVFGQTRMLGSKGIELPATALTMMDNQPAVWVVDPNSMQVSLRTVELQREASSSIVVSKGLEPGELVVTAGVHALRPGQKVRLLGEQS
;
A
#
# COMPACT_ATOMS: atom_id res chain seq x y z
N MET A 1 26.72 50.81 -103.00
CA MET A 1 27.19 50.03 -104.13
C MET A 1 27.04 48.54 -103.83
N ARG A 2 26.36 47.80 -104.67
CA ARG A 2 26.33 46.37 -104.91
C ARG A 2 25.88 45.45 -103.73
N SER A 3 24.80 44.91 -103.85
CA SER A 3 24.03 43.97 -104.69
C SER A 3 24.09 42.56 -104.16
N LEU A 4 22.98 42.04 -103.70
CA LEU A 4 22.27 40.76 -103.99
C LEU A 4 23.07 39.44 -104.17
N PRO A 5 22.46 38.24 -104.09
CA PRO A 5 21.17 37.78 -103.60
C PRO A 5 21.18 36.34 -102.98
N VAL A 6 20.10 35.87 -102.40
CA VAL A 6 19.36 34.55 -102.69
C VAL A 6 20.01 33.28 -102.10
N VAL A 7 19.33 32.54 -101.38
CA VAL A 7 18.60 31.30 -101.75
C VAL A 7 17.88 30.67 -100.54
N ALA A 8 16.65 30.39 -100.67
CA ALA A 8 15.78 29.66 -99.76
C ALA A 8 16.16 28.16 -99.70
N CYS A 9 16.07 27.58 -98.49
CA CYS A 9 15.81 26.14 -98.34
C CYS A 9 14.94 25.86 -97.17
N LEU A 10 13.76 25.41 -97.45
CA LEU A 10 12.69 24.95 -96.55
C LEU A 10 13.11 23.60 -96.02
N GLY A 11 13.35 23.53 -94.69
CA GLY A 11 13.63 22.28 -93.94
C GLY A 11 12.57 22.04 -92.84
N LEU A 12 11.59 21.23 -93.21
CA LEU A 12 10.55 20.76 -92.31
C LEU A 12 11.17 19.78 -91.29
N VAL A 13 11.39 20.17 -90.04
CA VAL A 13 11.81 19.26 -88.98
C VAL A 13 10.60 18.85 -88.16
N LEU A 14 10.20 17.61 -88.33
CA LEU A 14 9.27 16.87 -87.48
C LEU A 14 9.85 16.71 -86.05
N LEU A 15 9.28 17.41 -85.10
CA LEU A 15 9.54 17.17 -83.66
C LEU A 15 8.77 15.91 -83.24
N GLY A 16 9.45 14.78 -83.22
CA GLY A 16 9.01 13.54 -82.61
C GLY A 16 9.01 13.77 -81.04
N ALA A 17 7.82 13.83 -80.50
CA ALA A 17 7.66 13.75 -79.05
C ALA A 17 8.09 12.38 -78.57
N CYS A 18 9.30 12.27 -77.93
CA CYS A 18 9.66 11.11 -77.13
C CYS A 18 8.85 11.12 -75.84
N ASP A 19 7.75 10.42 -75.86
CA ASP A 19 7.06 10.01 -74.64
C ASP A 19 8.00 9.04 -73.89
N LYS A 20 8.65 9.53 -72.84
CA LYS A 20 9.43 8.67 -71.93
C LYS A 20 8.44 7.76 -71.22
N PRO A 21 8.55 6.46 -71.30
CA PRO A 21 7.72 5.55 -70.53
C PRO A 21 7.95 5.86 -69.05
N GLN A 22 6.90 6.21 -68.36
CA GLN A 22 6.90 6.37 -66.90
C GLN A 22 7.41 5.07 -66.29
N PRO A 23 8.49 5.05 -65.48
CA PRO A 23 9.01 3.81 -64.95
C PRO A 23 7.89 3.08 -64.20
N ALA A 24 7.63 1.85 -64.56
CA ALA A 24 6.67 0.99 -63.91
C ALA A 24 6.92 1.05 -62.39
N ALA A 25 5.87 1.37 -61.62
CA ALA A 25 5.96 1.51 -60.17
C ALA A 25 6.56 0.24 -59.59
N GLU A 26 7.79 0.37 -59.08
CA GLU A 26 8.56 -0.74 -58.51
C GLU A 26 7.81 -1.30 -57.29
N ILE A 27 7.29 -2.54 -57.40
CA ILE A 27 6.60 -3.22 -56.32
C ILE A 27 7.64 -3.59 -55.26
N ARG A 28 7.65 -2.88 -54.12
CA ARG A 28 8.63 -3.12 -53.06
C ARG A 28 8.11 -4.13 -52.06
N PRO A 29 8.97 -5.04 -51.58
CA PRO A 29 8.65 -5.94 -50.51
C PRO A 29 8.69 -5.16 -49.17
N VAL A 30 7.63 -5.29 -48.34
CA VAL A 30 7.53 -4.67 -47.02
C VAL A 30 7.14 -5.70 -45.98
N ARG A 31 7.63 -5.53 -44.76
CA ARG A 31 7.11 -6.28 -43.60
C ARG A 31 6.01 -5.45 -42.95
N THR A 32 4.95 -6.13 -42.58
CA THR A 32 3.81 -5.50 -41.90
C THR A 32 3.53 -6.19 -40.60
N VAL A 33 2.89 -5.48 -39.69
CA VAL A 33 2.26 -5.99 -38.48
C VAL A 33 0.80 -5.56 -38.49
N THR A 34 -0.09 -6.42 -38.00
CA THR A 34 -1.49 -6.06 -37.81
C THR A 34 -1.61 -5.19 -36.56
N ALA A 35 -2.19 -4.01 -36.69
CA ALA A 35 -2.46 -3.13 -35.59
C ALA A 35 -3.41 -3.82 -34.59
N SER A 36 -2.89 -4.26 -33.47
CA SER A 36 -3.69 -4.82 -32.39
C SER A 36 -3.97 -3.76 -31.35
N ALA A 37 -5.19 -3.74 -30.82
CA ALA A 37 -5.47 -2.94 -29.62
C ALA A 37 -4.45 -3.31 -28.55
N GLY A 38 -3.86 -2.29 -27.93
CA GLY A 38 -2.81 -2.49 -26.92
C GLY A 38 -3.24 -3.52 -25.90
N SER A 39 -2.32 -4.41 -25.57
CA SER A 39 -2.55 -5.46 -24.58
C SER A 39 -2.91 -4.85 -23.22
N ASP A 40 -3.67 -5.60 -22.44
CA ASP A 40 -3.96 -5.29 -21.03
C ASP A 40 -2.68 -5.03 -20.24
N GLY A 41 -2.06 -3.87 -20.38
CA GLY A 41 -0.90 -3.38 -19.64
C GLY A 41 0.29 -4.33 -19.47
N GLU A 42 1.44 -3.77 -19.27
CA GLU A 42 2.66 -4.53 -19.01
C GLU A 42 2.57 -5.22 -17.63
N PRO A 43 2.83 -6.52 -17.53
CA PRO A 43 2.83 -7.20 -16.24
C PRO A 43 3.98 -6.66 -15.39
N VAL A 44 3.67 -6.14 -14.22
CA VAL A 44 4.65 -5.73 -13.22
C VAL A 44 4.70 -6.78 -12.13
N SER A 45 5.92 -7.18 -11.79
CA SER A 45 6.20 -8.09 -10.69
C SER A 45 7.10 -7.39 -9.66
N LEU A 46 6.69 -7.44 -8.40
CA LEU A 46 7.43 -6.88 -7.27
C LEU A 46 7.58 -7.92 -6.17
N THR A 47 8.73 -7.92 -5.51
CA THR A 47 8.98 -8.78 -4.35
C THR A 47 8.47 -8.09 -3.09
N GLY A 48 7.89 -8.87 -2.19
CA GLY A 48 7.36 -8.42 -0.90
C GLY A 48 7.44 -9.52 0.16
N HIS A 49 6.84 -9.25 1.31
CA HIS A 49 6.81 -10.17 2.44
C HIS A 49 5.41 -10.26 3.01
N ILE A 50 5.09 -11.42 3.59
CA ILE A 50 3.83 -11.67 4.28
C ILE A 50 3.90 -11.11 5.69
N HIS A 51 2.93 -10.28 6.07
CA HIS A 51 2.75 -9.72 7.40
C HIS A 51 1.34 -10.01 7.93
N ALA A 52 1.21 -10.05 9.25
CA ALA A 52 -0.12 -9.99 9.84
C ALA A 52 -0.74 -8.61 9.55
N ARG A 53 -2.06 -8.59 9.38
CA ARG A 53 -2.78 -7.32 9.18
C ARG A 53 -2.61 -6.37 10.35
N THR A 54 -2.61 -6.94 11.56
CA THR A 54 -2.40 -6.22 12.82
C THR A 54 -1.35 -6.93 13.65
N GLU A 55 -0.31 -6.20 13.99
CA GLU A 55 0.71 -6.63 14.93
C GLU A 55 0.64 -5.73 16.16
N GLU A 56 0.68 -6.32 17.33
CA GLU A 56 0.57 -5.63 18.61
C GLU A 56 1.80 -5.90 19.46
N SER A 57 2.45 -4.83 19.91
CA SER A 57 3.58 -4.89 20.82
C SER A 57 3.08 -4.75 22.25
N LEU A 58 3.14 -5.81 23.04
CA LEU A 58 2.73 -5.81 24.43
C LEU A 58 3.89 -5.37 25.31
N ALA A 59 3.59 -4.47 26.25
CA ALA A 59 4.53 -3.88 27.19
C ALA A 59 3.87 -3.70 28.56
N PHE A 60 4.66 -3.81 29.63
CA PHE A 60 4.17 -3.44 30.97
C PHE A 60 3.96 -1.94 31.08
N ARG A 61 2.99 -1.53 31.90
CA ARG A 61 2.70 -0.11 32.19
C ARG A 61 3.54 0.45 33.33
N ILE A 62 4.24 -0.43 34.06
CA ILE A 62 5.11 -0.09 35.21
C ILE A 62 6.48 -0.74 35.03
N ASP A 63 7.47 -0.14 35.69
CA ASP A 63 8.81 -0.73 35.79
C ASP A 63 8.80 -1.90 36.79
N GLY A 64 9.64 -2.90 36.51
CA GLY A 64 9.77 -4.03 37.44
C GLY A 64 10.72 -5.11 36.91
N ARG A 65 10.98 -6.10 37.76
CA ARG A 65 11.70 -7.28 37.41
C ARG A 65 10.73 -8.35 36.88
N MET A 66 10.93 -8.84 35.66
CA MET A 66 10.12 -9.90 35.11
C MET A 66 10.48 -11.24 35.75
N ILE A 67 9.52 -11.91 36.41
CA ILE A 67 9.74 -13.19 37.08
C ILE A 67 9.38 -14.37 36.23
N ALA A 68 8.41 -14.22 35.32
CA ALA A 68 7.97 -15.30 34.45
C ALA A 68 7.52 -14.75 33.08
N ALA A 69 7.78 -15.55 32.03
CA ALA A 69 7.15 -15.44 30.72
C ALA A 69 6.49 -16.78 30.43
N HIS A 70 5.18 -16.75 30.17
CA HIS A 70 4.34 -17.96 30.01
C HIS A 70 4.18 -18.39 28.57
N VAL A 71 4.69 -17.59 27.64
CA VAL A 71 4.54 -17.84 26.19
C VAL A 71 5.88 -17.92 25.48
N GLY A 72 5.91 -18.73 24.41
CA GLY A 72 7.03 -18.84 23.49
C GLY A 72 6.69 -18.30 22.11
N VAL A 73 7.73 -18.03 21.30
CA VAL A 73 7.57 -17.64 19.89
C VAL A 73 6.89 -18.79 19.12
N GLY A 74 5.89 -18.45 18.30
CA GLY A 74 5.07 -19.40 17.56
C GLY A 74 3.86 -19.95 18.34
N GLN A 75 3.72 -19.62 19.62
CA GLN A 75 2.59 -20.06 20.43
C GLN A 75 1.35 -19.22 20.12
N ALA A 76 0.21 -19.88 19.94
CA ALA A 76 -1.10 -19.22 19.86
C ALA A 76 -1.58 -18.82 21.25
N VAL A 77 -2.15 -17.63 21.34
CA VAL A 77 -2.71 -17.04 22.57
C VAL A 77 -4.15 -16.59 22.32
N GLN A 78 -4.95 -16.65 23.37
CA GLN A 78 -6.31 -16.12 23.39
C GLN A 78 -6.36 -14.77 24.12
N ARG A 79 -7.45 -14.04 23.92
CA ARG A 79 -7.68 -12.82 24.69
C ARG A 79 -7.65 -13.12 26.19
N ASN A 80 -6.98 -12.27 26.97
CA ASN A 80 -6.80 -12.34 28.41
C ASN A 80 -5.85 -13.46 28.88
N ASP A 81 -5.19 -14.21 27.99
CA ASP A 81 -4.12 -15.13 28.39
C ASP A 81 -2.97 -14.36 29.05
N LEU A 82 -2.42 -14.94 30.12
CA LEU A 82 -1.28 -14.38 30.82
C LEU A 82 0.00 -14.60 30.02
N ILE A 83 0.64 -13.52 29.63
CA ILE A 83 1.84 -13.51 28.78
C ILE A 83 3.11 -13.48 29.63
N ALA A 84 3.16 -12.56 30.61
CA ALA A 84 4.32 -12.40 31.48
C ALA A 84 3.91 -11.76 32.82
N GLU A 85 4.75 -11.91 33.83
CA GLU A 85 4.55 -11.37 35.18
C GLU A 85 5.78 -10.61 35.67
N LEU A 86 5.55 -9.48 36.30
CA LEU A 86 6.55 -8.78 37.13
C LEU A 86 6.52 -9.32 38.55
N ASP A 87 7.60 -9.07 39.31
CA ASP A 87 7.60 -9.25 40.77
C ASP A 87 6.53 -8.34 41.43
N PRO A 88 5.46 -8.92 42.00
CA PRO A 88 4.34 -8.14 42.50
C PRO A 88 4.55 -7.61 43.92
N LEU A 89 5.70 -7.94 44.58
CA LEU A 89 5.89 -7.60 45.99
C LEU A 89 5.69 -6.11 46.30
N PRO A 90 6.29 -5.15 45.57
CA PRO A 90 6.11 -3.74 45.83
C PRO A 90 4.66 -3.28 45.70
N GLN A 91 3.95 -3.77 44.67
CA GLN A 91 2.55 -3.43 44.42
C GLN A 91 1.61 -4.05 45.46
N ARG A 92 1.90 -5.29 45.88
CA ARG A 92 1.16 -5.95 46.98
C ARG A 92 1.29 -5.22 48.29
N ASP A 93 2.50 -4.76 48.64
CA ASP A 93 2.73 -3.96 49.85
C ASP A 93 1.98 -2.62 49.79
N ALA A 94 2.01 -1.94 48.62
CA ALA A 94 1.25 -0.71 48.41
C ALA A 94 -0.27 -0.94 48.51
N LEU A 95 -0.78 -2.04 47.98
CA LEU A 95 -2.19 -2.42 48.09
C LEU A 95 -2.59 -2.65 49.55
N HIS A 96 -1.80 -3.43 50.36
CA HIS A 96 -2.05 -3.62 51.77
C HIS A 96 -2.03 -2.31 52.56
N GLN A 97 -1.11 -1.38 52.24
CA GLN A 97 -1.07 -0.06 52.87
C GLN A 97 -2.33 0.75 52.54
N ALA A 98 -2.80 0.76 51.29
CA ALA A 98 -4.01 1.46 50.90
C ALA A 98 -5.27 0.86 51.57
N GLN A 99 -5.35 -0.47 51.66
CA GLN A 99 -6.43 -1.14 52.43
C GLN A 99 -6.46 -0.73 53.91
N ALA A 100 -5.30 -0.66 54.56
CA ALA A 100 -5.21 -0.22 55.96
C ALA A 100 -5.63 1.24 56.11
N LYS A 101 -5.26 2.13 55.21
CA LYS A 101 -5.70 3.53 55.18
C LYS A 101 -7.20 3.65 55.02
N LEU A 102 -7.80 2.89 54.13
CA LEU A 102 -9.25 2.87 53.94
C LEU A 102 -9.96 2.45 55.21
N ALA A 103 -9.53 1.36 55.87
CA ALA A 103 -10.12 0.90 57.10
C ALA A 103 -10.02 1.96 58.23
N ALA A 104 -8.90 2.68 58.33
CA ALA A 104 -8.74 3.77 59.29
C ALA A 104 -9.70 4.95 58.99
N ALA A 105 -9.84 5.35 57.69
CA ALA A 105 -10.75 6.40 57.27
C ALA A 105 -12.22 6.04 57.55
N GLU A 106 -12.61 4.79 57.28
CA GLU A 106 -13.95 4.28 57.60
C GLU A 106 -14.26 4.36 59.11
N ALA A 107 -13.29 3.97 59.96
CA ALA A 107 -13.45 4.08 61.41
C ALA A 107 -13.61 5.55 61.87
N THR A 108 -12.85 6.49 61.27
CA THR A 108 -12.96 7.92 61.54
C THR A 108 -14.31 8.49 61.15
N VAL A 109 -14.83 8.13 59.98
CA VAL A 109 -16.18 8.53 59.54
C VAL A 109 -17.25 7.98 60.46
N HIS A 110 -17.13 6.74 60.90
CA HIS A 110 -18.05 6.14 61.84
C HIS A 110 -18.08 6.89 63.18
N GLU A 111 -16.91 7.23 63.72
CA GLU A 111 -16.79 8.03 64.99
C GLU A 111 -17.37 9.42 64.77
N ALA A 112 -17.01 10.15 63.71
CA ALA A 112 -17.51 11.50 63.44
C ALA A 112 -19.04 11.51 63.21
N SER A 113 -19.59 10.52 62.51
CA SER A 113 -21.01 10.35 62.30
C SER A 113 -21.77 10.15 63.62
N ASN A 114 -21.28 9.25 64.47
CA ASN A 114 -21.87 9.01 65.77
C ASN A 114 -21.83 10.27 66.71
N ASN A 115 -20.75 11.05 66.56
CA ASN A 115 -20.62 12.31 67.37
C ASN A 115 -21.59 13.36 66.79
N MET A 116 -21.67 13.55 65.49
CA MET A 116 -22.59 14.47 64.82
C MET A 116 -24.06 14.16 65.20
N GLU A 117 -24.48 12.89 65.11
CA GLU A 117 -25.85 12.49 65.46
C GLU A 117 -26.15 12.70 66.96
N ARG A 118 -25.17 12.48 67.89
CA ARG A 118 -25.28 12.78 69.29
C ARG A 118 -25.44 14.28 69.51
N GLN A 119 -24.60 15.15 68.88
CA GLN A 119 -24.70 16.60 68.97
C GLN A 119 -26.05 17.11 68.41
N ARG A 120 -26.53 16.56 67.32
CA ARG A 120 -27.85 16.84 66.76
C ARG A 120 -28.98 16.60 67.78
N THR A 121 -28.94 15.44 68.45
CA THR A 121 -29.92 15.06 69.46
C THR A 121 -29.86 15.98 70.68
N LEU A 122 -28.65 16.34 71.12
CA LEU A 122 -28.47 17.25 72.29
C LEU A 122 -28.92 18.69 71.99
N THR A 123 -28.62 19.20 70.80
CA THR A 123 -29.03 20.54 70.34
C THR A 123 -30.55 20.63 70.22
N SER A 124 -31.23 19.59 69.67
CA SER A 124 -32.68 19.56 69.58
C SER A 124 -33.39 19.59 70.93
N LYS A 125 -32.71 19.10 71.99
CA LYS A 125 -33.20 19.15 73.41
C LYS A 125 -32.76 20.39 74.16
N GLY A 126 -32.03 21.30 73.52
CA GLY A 126 -31.52 22.53 74.21
C GLY A 126 -30.30 22.27 75.08
N TRP A 127 -29.66 21.07 75.06
CA TRP A 127 -28.51 20.69 75.91
C TRP A 127 -27.14 20.91 75.29
N SER A 128 -27.12 21.33 73.99
CA SER A 128 -25.90 21.70 73.25
C SER A 128 -26.18 22.95 72.43
N THR A 129 -25.10 23.63 71.99
CA THR A 129 -25.20 24.85 71.18
C THR A 129 -25.17 24.51 69.71
N GLN A 130 -25.75 25.38 68.86
CA GLN A 130 -25.66 25.25 67.40
C GLN A 130 -24.22 25.21 66.92
N VAL A 131 -23.32 25.99 67.55
CA VAL A 131 -21.89 26.01 67.19
C VAL A 131 -21.21 24.66 67.40
N GLN A 132 -21.60 23.89 68.46
CA GLN A 132 -21.10 22.54 68.68
C GLN A 132 -21.61 21.52 67.65
N TYR A 133 -22.86 21.63 67.21
CA TYR A 133 -23.40 20.82 66.14
C TYR A 133 -22.70 21.13 64.82
N ASP A 134 -22.58 22.40 64.45
CA ASP A 134 -21.91 22.82 63.23
C ASP A 134 -20.42 22.38 63.19
N ALA A 135 -19.75 22.33 64.33
CA ALA A 135 -18.39 21.81 64.44
C ALA A 135 -18.32 20.31 64.23
N ALA A 136 -19.28 19.52 64.77
CA ALA A 136 -19.36 18.07 64.53
C ALA A 136 -19.71 17.76 63.13
N GLU A 137 -20.62 18.54 62.49
CA GLU A 137 -20.95 18.41 61.09
C GLU A 137 -19.75 18.65 60.13
N ARG A 138 -18.96 19.71 60.42
CA ARG A 138 -17.70 19.95 59.66
C ARG A 138 -16.72 18.79 59.82
N THR A 139 -16.55 18.24 61.03
CA THR A 139 -15.68 17.08 61.25
C THR A 139 -16.14 15.87 60.49
N PHE A 140 -17.45 15.60 60.48
CA PHE A 140 -18.02 14.52 59.68
C PHE A 140 -17.79 14.72 58.19
N ASN A 141 -18.00 15.93 57.67
CA ASN A 141 -17.77 16.24 56.24
C ASN A 141 -16.29 16.10 55.87
N THR A 142 -15.38 16.53 56.77
CA THR A 142 -13.93 16.32 56.56
C THR A 142 -13.58 14.82 56.52
N ALA A 143 -14.10 14.04 57.48
CA ALA A 143 -13.86 12.60 57.55
C ALA A 143 -14.38 11.88 56.29
N ASN A 144 -15.54 12.30 55.75
CA ASN A 144 -16.04 11.76 54.46
C ASN A 144 -15.12 12.10 53.27
N ALA A 145 -14.60 13.32 53.22
CA ALA A 145 -13.65 13.70 52.19
C ALA A 145 -12.35 12.86 52.26
N ASP A 146 -11.85 12.61 53.48
CA ASP A 146 -10.68 11.76 53.72
C ASP A 146 -10.96 10.29 53.33
N LEU A 147 -12.17 9.79 53.59
CA LEU A 147 -12.61 8.47 53.15
C LEU A 147 -12.60 8.36 51.58
N ASP A 148 -13.09 9.39 50.92
CA ASP A 148 -13.10 9.38 49.45
C ASP A 148 -11.67 9.41 48.85
N VAL A 149 -10.74 10.12 49.51
CA VAL A 149 -9.31 10.08 49.16
C VAL A 149 -8.74 8.68 49.41
N ALA A 150 -9.05 8.03 50.51
CA ALA A 150 -8.56 6.69 50.81
C ALA A 150 -9.10 5.64 49.81
N LYS A 151 -10.37 5.74 49.40
CA LYS A 151 -10.95 4.90 48.33
C LYS A 151 -10.22 5.08 46.99
N ALA A 152 -9.92 6.33 46.60
CA ALA A 152 -9.18 6.61 45.39
C ALA A 152 -7.75 6.01 45.43
N GLN A 153 -7.06 6.10 46.58
CA GLN A 153 -5.75 5.50 46.79
C GLN A 153 -5.79 3.97 46.71
N LEU A 154 -6.85 3.35 47.24
CA LEU A 154 -7.03 1.90 47.09
C LEU A 154 -7.19 1.49 45.65
N HIS A 155 -8.04 2.19 44.91
CA HIS A 155 -8.27 1.92 43.49
C HIS A 155 -6.98 2.05 42.66
N GLU A 156 -6.18 3.10 42.93
CA GLU A 156 -4.87 3.26 42.28
C GLU A 156 -3.93 2.10 42.60
N ALA A 157 -3.90 1.63 43.86
CA ALA A 157 -3.06 0.49 44.24
C ALA A 157 -3.53 -0.83 43.63
N GLU A 158 -4.84 -1.04 43.44
CA GLU A 158 -5.44 -2.18 42.75
C GLU A 158 -5.06 -2.17 41.26
N ASP A 159 -5.15 -1.02 40.59
CA ASP A 159 -4.74 -0.86 39.19
C ASP A 159 -3.25 -1.18 39.02
N HIS A 160 -2.39 -0.62 39.88
CA HIS A 160 -0.95 -0.88 39.85
C HIS A 160 -0.61 -2.36 40.09
N MET A 161 -1.38 -3.04 40.97
CA MET A 161 -1.24 -4.49 41.13
C MET A 161 -1.60 -5.24 39.88
N GLY A 162 -2.68 -4.84 39.18
CA GLY A 162 -3.07 -5.40 37.88
C GLY A 162 -2.02 -5.19 36.80
N TYR A 163 -1.27 -4.08 36.84
CA TYR A 163 -0.20 -3.80 35.87
C TYR A 163 1.04 -4.69 36.02
N SER A 164 1.14 -5.48 37.10
CA SER A 164 2.19 -6.49 37.29
C SER A 164 1.97 -7.72 36.38
N GLU A 165 0.78 -7.91 35.83
CA GLU A 165 0.43 -8.97 34.90
C GLU A 165 0.29 -8.42 33.48
N LEU A 166 1.01 -9.00 32.53
CA LEU A 166 0.86 -8.68 31.11
C LEU A 166 -0.05 -9.72 30.46
N ARG A 167 -1.18 -9.29 29.94
CA ARG A 167 -2.18 -10.15 29.31
C ARG A 167 -2.38 -9.77 27.84
N ALA A 168 -2.76 -10.77 27.03
CA ALA A 168 -3.07 -10.56 25.63
C ALA A 168 -4.39 -9.79 25.46
N ASP A 169 -4.39 -8.71 24.68
CA ASP A 169 -5.60 -7.92 24.40
C ASP A 169 -6.48 -8.55 23.30
N ALA A 170 -5.89 -9.38 22.44
CA ALA A 170 -6.58 -10.05 21.35
C ALA A 170 -5.98 -11.45 21.08
N PRO A 171 -6.76 -12.34 20.43
CA PRO A 171 -6.23 -13.64 20.03
C PRO A 171 -5.23 -13.52 18.86
N GLY A 172 -4.16 -14.31 18.89
CA GLY A 172 -3.11 -14.25 17.88
C GLY A 172 -2.00 -15.28 18.09
N VAL A 173 -0.88 -15.05 17.42
CA VAL A 173 0.34 -15.85 17.53
C VAL A 173 1.51 -14.96 17.94
N VAL A 174 2.30 -15.40 18.91
CA VAL A 174 3.51 -14.68 19.35
C VAL A 174 4.56 -14.74 18.24
N ILE A 175 4.97 -13.61 17.70
CA ILE A 175 5.98 -13.54 16.61
C ILE A 175 7.37 -13.15 17.12
N SER A 176 7.47 -12.44 18.26
CA SER A 176 8.75 -12.13 18.89
C SER A 176 8.64 -12.10 20.41
N LYS A 177 9.71 -12.45 21.10
CA LYS A 177 9.92 -12.27 22.54
C LYS A 177 11.26 -11.55 22.72
N ASN A 178 11.22 -10.38 23.32
CA ASN A 178 12.37 -9.45 23.39
C ASN A 178 13.04 -9.40 24.77
N VAL A 179 12.44 -10.08 25.78
CA VAL A 179 12.90 -10.04 27.19
C VAL A 179 12.80 -11.44 27.78
N GLU A 180 13.77 -11.80 28.61
CA GLU A 180 13.80 -13.07 29.32
C GLU A 180 13.45 -12.91 30.82
N SER A 181 13.00 -14.03 31.43
CA SER A 181 12.71 -14.04 32.87
C SER A 181 13.97 -13.71 33.68
N GLY A 182 13.81 -12.84 34.68
CA GLY A 182 14.89 -12.35 35.53
C GLY A 182 15.41 -10.98 35.15
N GLU A 183 15.08 -10.45 33.97
CA GLU A 183 15.48 -9.12 33.52
C GLU A 183 14.62 -8.01 34.16
N VAL A 184 15.20 -6.83 34.28
CA VAL A 184 14.50 -5.62 34.70
C VAL A 184 14.01 -4.87 33.48
N VAL A 185 12.71 -4.63 33.39
CA VAL A 185 12.04 -3.96 32.29
C VAL A 185 11.52 -2.60 32.69
N ARG A 186 11.38 -1.72 31.70
CA ARG A 186 10.80 -0.38 31.89
C ARG A 186 9.39 -0.32 31.32
N ALA A 187 8.59 0.58 31.85
CA ALA A 187 7.28 0.88 31.30
C ALA A 187 7.39 1.25 29.81
N GLY A 188 6.53 0.65 28.98
CA GLY A 188 6.54 0.82 27.53
C GLY A 188 7.61 0.02 26.76
N GLN A 189 8.47 -0.74 27.45
CA GLN A 189 9.41 -1.64 26.78
C GLN A 189 8.67 -2.86 26.22
N THR A 190 8.77 -3.10 24.91
CA THR A 190 8.12 -4.25 24.25
C THR A 190 8.66 -5.57 24.82
N ILE A 191 7.80 -6.40 25.37
CA ILE A 191 8.08 -7.72 25.90
C ILE A 191 7.88 -8.78 24.82
N VAL A 192 6.70 -8.80 24.22
CA VAL A 192 6.36 -9.69 23.11
C VAL A 192 5.62 -8.91 22.04
N THR A 193 5.69 -9.41 20.79
CA THR A 193 4.83 -8.94 19.71
C THR A 193 3.91 -10.08 19.29
N ILE A 194 2.63 -9.77 19.16
CA ILE A 194 1.59 -10.72 18.76
C ILE A 194 1.05 -10.31 17.40
N ALA A 195 1.04 -11.26 16.46
CA ALA A 195 0.31 -11.18 15.22
C ALA A 195 -1.14 -11.59 15.47
N GLN A 196 -2.07 -10.65 15.43
CA GLN A 196 -3.49 -10.94 15.68
C GLN A 196 -4.10 -11.75 14.54
N PHE A 197 -5.01 -12.66 14.89
CA PHE A 197 -5.86 -13.31 13.89
C PHE A 197 -6.84 -12.28 13.30
N GLY A 198 -7.03 -12.27 12.01
CA GLY A 198 -7.96 -11.32 11.37
C GLY A 198 -7.54 -10.88 9.98
N GLY A 199 -6.57 -11.55 9.43
CA GLY A 199 -6.14 -11.36 8.04
C GLY A 199 -4.64 -11.19 7.90
N THR A 200 -4.21 -11.40 6.68
CA THR A 200 -2.81 -11.36 6.27
C THR A 200 -2.66 -10.38 5.13
N ASP A 201 -1.63 -9.58 5.17
CA ASP A 201 -1.27 -8.64 4.11
C ASP A 201 0.06 -9.06 3.48
N ALA A 202 0.17 -8.92 2.17
CA ALA A 202 1.46 -8.91 1.49
C ALA A 202 1.93 -7.45 1.38
N VAL A 203 3.13 -7.17 1.86
CA VAL A 203 3.71 -5.83 1.90
C VAL A 203 4.77 -5.71 0.81
N PHE A 204 4.60 -4.72 -0.07
CA PHE A 204 5.49 -4.44 -1.19
C PHE A 204 6.05 -3.03 -1.08
N ASP A 205 7.33 -2.87 -1.42
CA ASP A 205 7.95 -1.57 -1.58
C ASP A 205 7.94 -1.18 -3.07
N VAL A 206 7.05 -0.26 -3.44
CA VAL A 206 6.76 0.13 -4.82
C VAL A 206 7.51 1.39 -5.21
N PRO A 207 8.35 1.39 -6.25
CA PRO A 207 9.02 2.59 -6.74
C PRO A 207 8.05 3.71 -7.12
N ALA A 208 8.44 4.97 -6.87
CA ALA A 208 7.60 6.14 -7.15
C ALA A 208 7.15 6.26 -8.62
N THR A 209 7.94 5.73 -9.55
CA THR A 209 7.61 5.71 -10.99
C THR A 209 6.40 4.84 -11.30
N LEU A 210 6.21 3.74 -10.56
CA LEU A 210 5.11 2.79 -10.72
C LEU A 210 3.85 3.25 -9.97
N MET A 211 4.00 3.99 -8.87
CA MET A 211 2.86 4.45 -8.05
C MET A 211 1.81 5.23 -8.83
N ARG A 212 2.23 6.03 -9.83
CA ARG A 212 1.30 6.82 -10.65
C ARG A 212 0.37 5.97 -11.54
N GLN A 213 0.67 4.70 -11.68
CA GLN A 213 -0.05 3.76 -12.56
C GLN A 213 -0.84 2.72 -11.76
N ILE A 214 -0.72 2.73 -10.41
CA ILE A 214 -1.48 1.84 -9.53
C ILE A 214 -2.80 2.53 -9.19
N SER A 215 -3.90 1.91 -9.61
CA SER A 215 -5.25 2.33 -9.18
C SER A 215 -5.53 1.77 -7.79
N PRO A 216 -6.21 2.51 -6.89
CA PRO A 216 -6.82 1.90 -5.72
C PRO A 216 -7.76 0.80 -6.22
N ASP A 217 -7.76 -0.38 -5.60
CA ASP A 217 -8.59 -1.54 -5.98
C ASP A 217 -7.99 -2.48 -7.06
N VAL A 218 -6.73 -2.32 -7.40
CA VAL A 218 -6.05 -3.25 -8.31
C VAL A 218 -5.99 -4.65 -7.69
N LEU A 219 -6.40 -5.64 -8.48
CA LEU A 219 -6.22 -7.06 -8.14
C LEU A 219 -4.75 -7.44 -8.35
N VAL A 220 -4.14 -7.95 -7.29
CA VAL A 220 -2.75 -8.43 -7.29
C VAL A 220 -2.75 -9.94 -7.08
N THR A 221 -2.12 -10.67 -7.98
CA THR A 221 -1.83 -12.09 -7.76
C THR A 221 -0.54 -12.19 -6.96
N VAL A 222 -0.60 -12.81 -5.79
CA VAL A 222 0.53 -12.99 -4.88
C VAL A 222 0.90 -14.47 -4.84
N ALA A 223 2.17 -14.79 -5.08
CA ALA A 223 2.68 -16.15 -5.05
C ALA A 223 3.96 -16.24 -4.22
N LEU A 224 4.21 -17.41 -3.61
CA LEU A 224 5.47 -17.67 -2.92
C LEU A 224 6.64 -17.63 -3.90
N THR A 225 7.77 -17.09 -3.47
CA THR A 225 8.98 -17.04 -4.29
C THR A 225 9.57 -18.42 -4.51
N ASP A 226 9.52 -19.27 -3.48
CA ASP A 226 10.09 -20.63 -3.50
C ASP A 226 9.20 -21.64 -4.25
N ASP A 227 7.89 -21.42 -4.24
CA ASP A 227 6.92 -22.26 -4.96
C ASP A 227 5.81 -21.41 -5.59
N PRO A 228 5.97 -20.97 -6.85
CA PRO A 228 4.98 -20.15 -7.54
C PRO A 228 3.62 -20.81 -7.79
N SER A 229 3.48 -22.12 -7.56
CA SER A 229 2.18 -22.81 -7.63
C SER A 229 1.27 -22.42 -6.45
N ILE A 230 1.87 -22.06 -5.31
CA ILE A 230 1.19 -21.57 -4.12
C ILE A 230 0.93 -20.09 -4.28
N ARG A 231 -0.29 -19.75 -4.67
CA ARG A 231 -0.70 -18.37 -4.98
C ARG A 231 -2.09 -18.08 -4.46
N THR A 232 -2.33 -16.81 -4.20
CA THR A 232 -3.64 -16.25 -3.87
C THR A 232 -3.82 -14.91 -4.58
N THR A 233 -4.98 -14.33 -4.46
CA THR A 233 -5.26 -12.98 -4.93
C THR A 233 -5.44 -12.06 -3.73
N GLY A 234 -5.27 -10.77 -3.98
CA GLY A 234 -5.51 -9.75 -2.98
C GLY A 234 -5.76 -8.40 -3.62
N ARG A 235 -6.22 -7.44 -2.80
CA ARG A 235 -6.45 -6.06 -3.24
C ARG A 235 -5.60 -5.10 -2.47
N VAL A 236 -5.19 -4.02 -3.12
CA VAL A 236 -4.49 -2.91 -2.45
C VAL A 236 -5.43 -2.31 -1.40
N ARG A 237 -5.03 -2.41 -0.14
CA ARG A 237 -5.78 -1.93 1.01
C ARG A 237 -5.25 -0.61 1.54
N GLU A 238 -3.95 -0.47 1.55
CA GLU A 238 -3.27 0.69 2.11
C GLU A 238 -2.04 1.03 1.27
N THR A 239 -1.85 2.32 1.05
CA THR A 239 -0.66 2.86 0.40
C THR A 239 -0.09 3.94 1.30
N ALA A 240 1.18 3.81 1.69
CA ALA A 240 1.85 4.83 2.49
C ALA A 240 1.81 6.18 1.77
N PRO A 241 1.42 7.27 2.43
CA PRO A 241 1.35 8.60 1.81
C PRO A 241 2.73 9.22 1.54
N GLN A 242 3.76 8.68 2.19
CA GLN A 242 5.14 9.17 2.08
C GLN A 242 6.05 8.04 1.62
N ALA A 243 6.99 8.37 0.72
CA ALA A 243 8.04 7.46 0.32
C ALA A 243 9.08 7.30 1.44
N ASP A 244 9.63 6.10 1.57
CA ASP A 244 10.80 5.87 2.40
C ASP A 244 11.99 6.71 1.88
N PRO A 245 12.66 7.50 2.73
CA PRO A 245 13.72 8.41 2.31
C PRO A 245 14.97 7.69 1.77
N THR A 246 15.18 6.44 2.17
CA THR A 246 16.35 5.64 1.80
C THR A 246 16.14 4.93 0.48
N THR A 247 15.02 4.22 0.35
CA THR A 247 14.71 3.40 -0.83
C THR A 247 13.95 4.16 -1.91
N ARG A 248 13.35 5.31 -1.59
CA ARG A 248 12.48 6.11 -2.46
C ARG A 248 11.28 5.32 -3.00
N SER A 249 10.85 4.32 -2.25
CA SER A 249 9.70 3.49 -2.54
C SER A 249 8.54 3.80 -1.59
N PHE A 250 7.33 3.50 -2.02
CA PHE A 250 6.12 3.59 -1.22
C PHE A 250 5.75 2.20 -0.73
N ARG A 251 5.45 2.09 0.55
CA ARG A 251 4.94 0.83 1.11
C ARG A 251 3.47 0.67 0.74
N VAL A 252 3.18 -0.46 0.10
CA VAL A 252 1.82 -0.84 -0.33
C VAL A 252 1.46 -2.15 0.36
N LYS A 253 0.31 -2.16 1.05
CA LYS A 253 -0.24 -3.35 1.69
C LYS A 253 -1.38 -3.91 0.85
N VAL A 254 -1.25 -5.16 0.47
CA VAL A 254 -2.23 -5.92 -0.30
C VAL A 254 -2.89 -6.92 0.65
N GLY A 255 -4.17 -6.70 0.97
CA GLY A 255 -4.94 -7.62 1.79
C GLY A 255 -5.20 -8.92 0.99
N LEU A 256 -4.76 -10.05 1.52
CA LEU A 256 -4.88 -11.35 0.86
C LEU A 256 -6.25 -11.98 1.09
N ASP A 257 -6.79 -12.60 0.04
CA ASP A 257 -8.02 -13.37 0.08
C ASP A 257 -7.67 -14.83 0.38
N GLU A 258 -8.03 -15.33 1.58
CA GLU A 258 -7.82 -16.72 2.01
C GLU A 258 -6.41 -17.28 1.68
N PRO A 259 -5.34 -16.69 2.28
CA PRO A 259 -3.99 -17.13 1.99
C PRO A 259 -3.79 -18.59 2.39
N PRO A 260 -3.16 -19.44 1.53
CA PRO A 260 -2.79 -20.80 1.87
C PRO A 260 -1.90 -20.87 3.12
N GLU A 261 -2.01 -21.93 3.93
CA GLU A 261 -1.22 -22.11 5.16
C GLU A 261 0.31 -22.06 4.94
N ALA A 262 0.76 -22.39 3.73
CA ALA A 262 2.16 -22.28 3.35
C ALA A 262 2.66 -20.82 3.26
N MET A 263 1.77 -19.84 3.09
CA MET A 263 2.10 -18.41 3.13
C MET A 263 2.22 -17.90 4.56
N ARG A 264 3.25 -18.39 5.26
CA ARG A 264 3.51 -18.01 6.65
C ARG A 264 3.97 -16.57 6.78
N LEU A 265 3.78 -16.00 7.97
CA LEU A 265 4.31 -14.67 8.29
C LEU A 265 5.83 -14.64 8.08
N GLY A 266 6.34 -13.57 7.45
CA GLY A 266 7.74 -13.42 7.07
C GLY A 266 8.12 -14.10 5.75
N ALA A 267 7.26 -14.91 5.13
CA ALA A 267 7.56 -15.55 3.85
C ALA A 267 7.74 -14.50 2.75
N THR A 268 8.71 -14.74 1.86
CA THR A 268 8.94 -13.89 0.70
C THR A 268 7.99 -14.27 -0.43
N VAL A 269 7.35 -13.27 -1.00
CA VAL A 269 6.37 -13.42 -2.08
C VAL A 269 6.69 -12.48 -3.22
N PHE A 270 6.18 -12.80 -4.40
CA PHE A 270 6.10 -11.83 -5.48
C PHE A 270 4.65 -11.52 -5.81
N GLY A 271 4.36 -10.24 -5.94
CA GLY A 271 3.06 -9.73 -6.38
C GLY A 271 3.11 -9.41 -7.87
N GLN A 272 2.17 -9.93 -8.62
CA GLN A 272 1.99 -9.63 -10.02
C GLN A 272 0.67 -8.90 -10.25
N THR A 273 0.75 -7.79 -10.96
CA THR A 273 -0.43 -7.07 -11.42
C THR A 273 -0.22 -6.61 -12.84
N ARG A 274 -1.30 -6.40 -13.56
CA ARG A 274 -1.25 -5.73 -14.86
C ARG A 274 -1.49 -4.25 -14.64
N MET A 275 -0.58 -3.43 -15.09
CA MET A 275 -0.81 -1.99 -15.13
C MET A 275 -1.97 -1.66 -16.03
N LEU A 276 -2.66 -0.55 -15.78
CA LEU A 276 -3.66 -0.05 -16.71
C LEU A 276 -2.99 0.08 -18.09
N GLY A 277 -3.37 -0.79 -19.03
CA GLY A 277 -2.89 -0.74 -20.38
C GLY A 277 -3.14 0.65 -20.96
N SER A 278 -2.19 1.19 -21.67
CA SER A 278 -2.41 2.40 -22.45
C SER A 278 -3.51 2.10 -23.48
N LYS A 279 -4.61 2.86 -23.42
CA LYS A 279 -5.64 2.81 -24.47
C LYS A 279 -5.00 3.29 -25.77
N GLY A 280 -4.44 2.37 -26.56
CA GLY A 280 -3.77 2.69 -27.80
C GLY A 280 -3.37 1.42 -28.57
N ILE A 281 -2.86 1.60 -29.77
CA ILE A 281 -2.34 0.52 -30.61
C ILE A 281 -0.83 0.44 -30.41
N GLU A 282 -0.34 -0.72 -29.97
CA GLU A 282 1.10 -0.95 -29.82
C GLU A 282 1.70 -1.42 -31.14
N LEU A 283 2.80 -0.75 -31.55
CA LEU A 283 3.54 -1.05 -32.76
C LEU A 283 5.05 -1.09 -32.44
N PRO A 284 5.84 -1.86 -33.19
CA PRO A 284 7.30 -1.76 -33.13
C PRO A 284 7.78 -0.34 -33.46
N ALA A 285 8.80 0.16 -32.75
CA ALA A 285 9.35 1.51 -32.99
C ALA A 285 9.82 1.70 -34.43
N THR A 286 10.18 0.62 -35.14
CA THR A 286 10.57 0.61 -36.56
C THR A 286 9.45 0.99 -37.54
N ALA A 287 8.18 0.99 -37.11
CA ALA A 287 7.04 1.42 -37.90
C ALA A 287 6.93 2.97 -38.00
N LEU A 288 7.58 3.68 -37.06
CA LEU A 288 7.50 5.13 -36.97
C LEU A 288 8.29 5.80 -38.09
N THR A 289 7.68 6.78 -38.71
CA THR A 289 8.33 7.70 -39.65
C THR A 289 7.85 9.12 -39.36
N MET A 290 8.36 10.10 -40.09
CA MET A 290 7.97 11.51 -39.93
C MET A 290 7.34 12.03 -41.23
N MET A 291 6.26 12.77 -41.11
CA MET A 291 5.65 13.55 -42.20
C MET A 291 5.50 14.99 -41.71
N ASP A 292 6.12 15.94 -42.40
CA ASP A 292 6.07 17.37 -42.06
C ASP A 292 6.39 17.65 -40.58
N ASN A 293 7.40 16.97 -40.03
CA ASN A 293 7.82 17.02 -38.62
C ASN A 293 6.77 16.47 -37.62
N GLN A 294 5.80 15.69 -38.10
CA GLN A 294 4.82 14.98 -37.27
C GLN A 294 5.01 13.47 -37.35
N PRO A 295 4.80 12.72 -36.24
CA PRO A 295 4.83 11.27 -36.22
C PRO A 295 3.81 10.70 -37.23
N ALA A 296 4.25 9.75 -38.05
CA ALA A 296 3.41 9.11 -39.05
C ALA A 296 3.77 7.64 -39.20
N VAL A 297 2.84 6.85 -39.74
CA VAL A 297 3.01 5.44 -40.04
C VAL A 297 2.49 5.13 -41.45
N TRP A 298 3.05 4.11 -42.09
CA TRP A 298 2.58 3.60 -43.36
C TRP A 298 1.53 2.52 -43.15
N VAL A 299 0.32 2.77 -43.63
CA VAL A 299 -0.80 1.81 -43.61
C VAL A 299 -0.98 1.20 -44.99
N VAL A 300 -1.08 -0.12 -45.07
CA VAL A 300 -1.33 -0.87 -46.29
C VAL A 300 -2.82 -1.16 -46.42
N ASP A 301 -3.41 -0.79 -47.55
CA ASP A 301 -4.75 -1.23 -47.91
C ASP A 301 -4.70 -2.67 -48.43
N PRO A 302 -5.36 -3.64 -47.80
CA PRO A 302 -5.28 -5.06 -48.16
C PRO A 302 -5.91 -5.36 -49.53
N ASN A 303 -6.84 -4.52 -50.05
CA ASN A 303 -7.51 -4.75 -51.30
C ASN A 303 -6.70 -4.24 -52.51
N SER A 304 -6.13 -3.03 -52.36
CA SER A 304 -5.36 -2.39 -53.44
C SER A 304 -3.87 -2.65 -53.36
N MET A 305 -3.36 -3.17 -52.23
CA MET A 305 -1.94 -3.35 -51.93
C MET A 305 -1.14 -2.03 -52.07
N GLN A 306 -1.77 -0.92 -51.79
CA GLN A 306 -1.15 0.41 -51.80
C GLN A 306 -0.89 0.90 -50.38
N VAL A 307 0.19 1.66 -50.22
CA VAL A 307 0.55 2.29 -48.93
C VAL A 307 0.07 3.74 -48.91
N SER A 308 -0.49 4.12 -47.77
CA SER A 308 -0.83 5.51 -47.43
C SER A 308 -0.05 5.93 -46.17
N LEU A 309 0.48 7.15 -46.22
CA LEU A 309 1.12 7.74 -45.04
C LEU A 309 0.06 8.43 -44.19
N ARG A 310 -0.01 8.06 -42.92
CA ARG A 310 -1.02 8.59 -41.98
C ARG A 310 -0.35 9.16 -40.73
N THR A 311 -0.66 10.40 -40.38
CA THR A 311 -0.23 11.02 -39.13
C THR A 311 -0.89 10.36 -37.94
N VAL A 312 -0.12 10.16 -36.86
CA VAL A 312 -0.57 9.50 -35.63
C VAL A 312 -0.20 10.35 -34.42
N GLU A 313 -1.02 10.25 -33.36
CA GLU A 313 -0.68 10.82 -32.06
C GLU A 313 -0.05 9.72 -31.20
N LEU A 314 1.16 9.95 -30.71
CA LEU A 314 1.85 9.01 -29.82
C LEU A 314 1.46 9.29 -28.38
N GLN A 315 1.09 8.23 -27.65
CA GLN A 315 0.89 8.27 -26.21
C GLN A 315 2.19 7.97 -25.46
N ARG A 316 2.99 7.03 -26.00
CA ARG A 316 4.28 6.61 -25.46
C ARG A 316 5.22 6.23 -26.60
N GLU A 317 6.48 6.60 -26.42
CA GLU A 317 7.59 6.18 -27.27
C GLU A 317 8.66 5.52 -26.41
N ALA A 318 9.01 4.27 -26.74
CA ALA A 318 10.06 3.50 -26.10
C ALA A 318 11.05 3.01 -27.16
N SER A 319 12.21 2.53 -26.74
CA SER A 319 13.27 2.09 -27.66
C SER A 319 12.88 0.96 -28.59
N SER A 320 11.92 0.09 -28.19
CA SER A 320 11.48 -1.08 -28.95
C SER A 320 10.06 -0.97 -29.50
N SER A 321 9.19 -0.18 -28.87
CA SER A 321 7.77 -0.06 -29.24
C SER A 321 7.25 1.37 -29.08
N ILE A 322 6.19 1.68 -29.80
CA ILE A 322 5.42 2.92 -29.70
C ILE A 322 3.96 2.58 -29.41
N VAL A 323 3.28 3.45 -28.69
CA VAL A 323 1.84 3.34 -28.46
C VAL A 323 1.14 4.52 -29.10
N VAL A 324 0.30 4.22 -30.08
CA VAL A 324 -0.49 5.19 -30.85
C VAL A 324 -1.86 5.36 -30.19
N SER A 325 -2.19 6.61 -29.81
CA SER A 325 -3.48 6.95 -29.18
C SER A 325 -4.58 7.27 -30.19
N LYS A 326 -4.21 7.87 -31.33
CA LYS A 326 -5.14 8.24 -32.40
C LYS A 326 -4.49 8.14 -33.77
N GLY A 327 -5.30 7.91 -34.79
CA GLY A 327 -4.87 7.88 -36.19
C GLY A 327 -4.75 6.47 -36.77
N LEU A 328 -4.97 5.42 -35.99
CA LEU A 328 -5.02 4.02 -36.42
C LEU A 328 -6.25 3.32 -35.84
N GLU A 329 -6.73 2.32 -36.57
CA GLU A 329 -7.78 1.40 -36.17
C GLU A 329 -7.24 -0.01 -35.93
N PRO A 330 -7.79 -0.77 -34.98
CA PRO A 330 -7.42 -2.17 -34.81
C PRO A 330 -7.73 -2.98 -36.08
N GLY A 331 -6.79 -3.83 -36.51
CA GLY A 331 -6.89 -4.65 -37.73
C GLY A 331 -6.20 -4.05 -38.93
N GLU A 332 -5.76 -2.81 -38.90
CA GLU A 332 -5.00 -2.22 -40.04
C GLU A 332 -3.59 -2.79 -40.14
N LEU A 333 -3.10 -2.96 -41.38
CA LEU A 333 -1.75 -3.43 -41.63
C LEU A 333 -0.76 -2.27 -41.70
N VAL A 334 0.18 -2.24 -40.75
CA VAL A 334 1.19 -1.18 -40.61
C VAL A 334 2.56 -1.71 -41.05
N VAL A 335 3.27 -0.95 -41.88
CA VAL A 335 4.62 -1.32 -42.36
C VAL A 335 5.63 -1.13 -41.23
N THR A 336 6.45 -2.17 -40.97
CA THR A 336 7.50 -2.15 -39.91
C THR A 336 8.92 -2.17 -40.51
N ALA A 337 9.08 -2.49 -41.78
CA ALA A 337 10.38 -2.45 -42.44
C ALA A 337 10.26 -1.89 -43.88
N GLY A 338 11.19 -1.01 -44.25
CA GLY A 338 11.19 -0.33 -45.52
C GLY A 338 10.54 1.06 -45.52
N VAL A 339 10.17 1.58 -44.37
CA VAL A 339 9.39 2.82 -44.14
C VAL A 339 9.99 4.07 -44.81
N HIS A 340 11.32 4.20 -44.89
CA HIS A 340 12.00 5.39 -45.45
C HIS A 340 12.06 5.45 -46.97
N ALA A 341 11.69 4.39 -47.68
CA ALA A 341 11.82 4.28 -49.14
C ALA A 341 10.46 4.20 -49.85
N LEU A 342 9.35 4.39 -49.12
CA LEU A 342 7.99 4.33 -49.68
C LEU A 342 7.49 5.71 -50.13
N ARG A 343 6.55 5.69 -51.08
CA ARG A 343 5.83 6.90 -51.51
C ARG A 343 4.32 6.68 -51.41
N PRO A 344 3.54 7.71 -51.08
CA PRO A 344 2.08 7.59 -51.03
C PRO A 344 1.52 7.00 -52.34
N GLY A 345 0.60 6.02 -52.24
CA GLY A 345 -0.01 5.33 -53.35
C GLY A 345 0.86 4.25 -54.03
N GLN A 346 2.06 3.98 -53.53
CA GLN A 346 2.94 2.95 -54.06
C GLN A 346 2.38 1.55 -53.80
N LYS A 347 2.42 0.67 -54.81
CA LYS A 347 2.09 -0.76 -54.66
C LYS A 347 3.22 -1.50 -53.93
N VAL A 348 2.87 -2.31 -52.95
CA VAL A 348 3.80 -3.12 -52.18
C VAL A 348 3.45 -4.60 -52.21
N ARG A 349 4.43 -5.42 -51.88
CA ARG A 349 4.25 -6.86 -51.69
C ARG A 349 4.58 -7.21 -50.24
N LEU A 350 3.67 -7.89 -49.54
CA LEU A 350 3.89 -8.33 -48.18
C LEU A 350 4.94 -9.45 -48.16
N LEU A 351 5.96 -9.28 -47.30
CA LEU A 351 6.89 -10.34 -46.94
C LEU A 351 6.31 -10.97 -45.66
N GLY A 352 5.71 -12.16 -45.79
CA GLY A 352 5.11 -13.00 -44.77
C GLY A 352 5.08 -12.50 -43.35
N GLU A 353 3.94 -12.62 -42.68
CA GLU A 353 3.78 -12.38 -41.27
C GLU A 353 4.76 -13.25 -40.47
N GLN A 354 5.58 -12.63 -39.60
CA GLN A 354 6.09 -13.33 -38.43
C GLN A 354 5.09 -13.13 -37.30
N SER A 355 4.46 -14.26 -36.92
CA SER A 355 3.60 -14.37 -35.73
C SER A 355 4.37 -14.02 -34.45
#